data_0bc8a32285d4b38227cddc020df8beaf
#
_entry.id   0bc8a32285d4b38227cddc020df8beaf
#
_cell.length_a   1.000
_cell.length_b   1.000
_cell.length_c   1.000
_cell.angle_alpha   90.00
_cell.angle_beta   90.00
_cell.angle_gamma   90.00
#
_symmetry.space_group_name_H-M   'P 1'
#
loop_
_entity.id
_entity.type
_entity.pdbx_description
1 polymer ?
#
loop_
_entity_poly.entity_id
_entity_poly.type
_entity_poly.pdbx_seq_one_letter_code
_entity_poly.pdbx_strand_id
1 'polypeptide(L)'
;MRFTETEINFAMRLRASGFSWGPEPGQYVFDINGLVRAGSPFQAGIFLITSTNTFESMVGGQEEMFENFVWLPTWEECRSWLKERGVDDDTVMQSWKEGVAAGISDREAMYQLILRILEGSAARG
;
A
#
# COMPACT_ATOMS: atom_id res chain seq x y z
N MET A 1 -0.09 -6.38 13.34
CA MET A 1 0.73 -6.05 12.15
C MET A 1 1.18 -4.61 12.25
N ARG A 2 2.43 -4.38 11.98
CA ARG A 2 3.04 -3.05 12.11
C ARG A 2 3.68 -2.63 10.80
N PHE A 3 3.55 -1.35 10.46
CA PHE A 3 4.18 -0.77 9.26
C PHE A 3 5.31 0.15 9.70
N THR A 4 6.45 0.07 9.01
CA THR A 4 7.58 0.95 9.27
C THR A 4 7.36 2.29 8.57
N GLU A 5 8.07 3.31 9.05
CA GLU A 5 8.04 4.63 8.40
C GLU A 5 8.49 4.53 6.93
N THR A 6 9.50 3.71 6.65
CA THR A 6 9.97 3.47 5.29
C THR A 6 8.89 2.84 4.41
N GLU A 7 8.16 1.85 4.94
CA GLU A 7 7.04 1.24 4.22
C GLU A 7 5.95 2.25 3.91
N ILE A 8 5.60 3.10 4.87
CA ILE A 8 4.60 4.15 4.67
C ILE A 8 5.06 5.12 3.58
N ASN A 9 6.33 5.52 3.61
CA ASN A 9 6.90 6.40 2.59
C ASN A 9 6.86 5.77 1.20
N PHE A 10 7.15 4.47 1.09
CA PHE A 10 7.02 3.75 -0.19
C PHE A 10 5.57 3.69 -0.66
N ALA A 11 4.62 3.48 0.24
CA ALA A 11 3.20 3.49 -0.11
C ALA A 11 2.78 4.85 -0.68
N MET A 12 3.30 5.95 -0.12
CA MET A 12 3.06 7.30 -0.65
C MET A 12 3.64 7.45 -2.06
N ARG A 13 4.82 6.91 -2.31
CA ARG A 13 5.45 6.92 -3.64
C ARG A 13 4.65 6.08 -4.64
N LEU A 14 4.14 4.92 -4.22
CA LEU A 14 3.29 4.08 -5.06
C LEU A 14 2.05 4.84 -5.49
N ARG A 15 1.40 5.52 -4.56
CA ARG A 15 0.23 6.35 -4.84
C ARG A 15 0.57 7.43 -5.88
N ALA A 16 1.68 8.13 -5.68
CA ALA A 16 2.12 9.18 -6.60
C ALA A 16 2.48 8.65 -7.98
N SER A 17 2.86 7.38 -8.08
CA SER A 17 3.23 6.71 -9.33
C SER A 17 2.04 6.04 -10.04
N GLY A 18 0.82 6.24 -9.55
CA GLY A 18 -0.38 5.73 -10.19
C GLY A 18 -0.83 4.35 -9.72
N PHE A 19 -0.36 3.89 -8.56
CA PHE A 19 -0.82 2.63 -7.99
C PHE A 19 -2.31 2.73 -7.64
N SER A 20 -3.14 1.95 -8.31
CA SER A 20 -4.59 1.99 -8.15
C SER A 20 -5.01 1.40 -6.82
N TRP A 21 -5.91 2.10 -6.13
CA TRP A 21 -6.51 1.62 -4.90
C TRP A 21 -8.02 1.45 -5.06
N GLY A 22 -8.48 0.21 -4.93
CA GLY A 22 -9.91 -0.10 -4.82
C GLY A 22 -10.21 -0.42 -3.36
N PRO A 23 -10.87 0.48 -2.61
CA PRO A 23 -11.11 0.24 -1.18
C PRO A 23 -11.96 -0.99 -0.92
N GLU A 24 -11.49 -1.84 -0.01
CA GLU A 24 -12.18 -3.08 0.37
C GLU A 24 -11.98 -3.35 1.87
N PRO A 25 -12.92 -4.07 2.50
CA PRO A 25 -12.72 -4.50 3.89
C PRO A 25 -11.46 -5.35 4.02
N GLY A 26 -10.75 -5.19 5.13
CA GLY A 26 -9.53 -5.92 5.41
C GLY A 26 -8.26 -5.20 4.99
N GLN A 27 -8.37 -4.05 4.32
CA GLN A 27 -7.21 -3.26 3.92
C GLN A 27 -6.78 -2.31 5.03
N TYR A 28 -5.47 -2.10 5.13
CA TYR A 28 -4.88 -1.09 6.01
C TYR A 28 -4.66 0.21 5.24
N VAL A 29 -4.91 1.33 5.89
CA VAL A 29 -4.73 2.66 5.31
C VAL A 29 -4.02 3.58 6.29
N PHE A 30 -3.26 4.52 5.76
CA PHE A 30 -2.59 5.56 6.55
C PHE A 30 -3.29 6.90 6.35
N ASP A 31 -3.58 7.58 7.46
CA ASP A 31 -4.19 8.91 7.50
C ASP A 31 -3.09 9.96 7.28
N ILE A 32 -2.97 10.46 6.06
CA ILE A 32 -1.87 11.34 5.65
C ILE A 32 -1.92 12.67 6.40
N ASN A 33 -3.12 13.20 6.61
CA ASN A 33 -3.33 14.55 7.11
C ASN A 33 -3.89 14.61 8.54
N GLY A 34 -3.94 13.48 9.23
CA GLY A 34 -4.48 13.42 10.60
C GLY A 34 -5.96 13.74 10.66
N LEU A 35 -6.72 13.37 9.65
CA LEU A 35 -8.17 13.65 9.56
C LEU A 35 -8.96 12.92 10.63
N VAL A 36 -8.59 11.68 10.93
CA VAL A 36 -9.25 10.87 11.97
C VAL A 36 -8.62 11.16 13.32
N ARG A 37 -9.39 11.75 14.21
CA ARG A 37 -8.91 12.14 15.55
C ARG A 37 -8.92 11.00 16.55
N ALA A 38 -9.71 9.96 16.28
CA ALA A 38 -9.77 8.79 17.15
C ALA A 38 -8.45 8.02 17.08
N GLY A 39 -7.98 7.53 18.24
CA GLY A 39 -6.76 6.71 18.26
C GLY A 39 -6.95 5.38 17.55
N SER A 40 -5.93 4.94 16.82
CA SER A 40 -5.94 3.63 16.19
C SER A 40 -5.57 2.55 17.22
N PRO A 41 -6.27 1.39 17.25
CA PRO A 41 -5.88 0.28 18.10
C PRO A 41 -4.65 -0.47 17.59
N PHE A 42 -4.20 -0.20 16.36
CA PHE A 42 -3.08 -0.89 15.73
C PHE A 42 -1.77 -0.11 15.83
N GLN A 43 -1.75 1.07 15.23
CA GLN A 43 -0.58 1.92 15.14
C GLN A 43 -1.07 3.34 14.84
N ALA A 44 -0.39 4.35 15.39
CA ALA A 44 -0.79 5.76 15.18
C ALA A 44 -0.93 6.09 13.70
N GLY A 45 -2.09 6.60 13.32
CA GLY A 45 -2.39 6.99 11.94
C GLY A 45 -2.74 5.86 10.99
N ILE A 46 -2.72 4.60 11.45
CA ILE A 46 -3.04 3.44 10.60
C ILE A 46 -4.37 2.83 11.04
N PHE A 47 -5.26 2.64 10.08
CA PHE A 47 -6.61 2.13 10.32
C PHE A 47 -6.90 0.94 9.43
N LEU A 48 -7.76 0.04 9.92
CA LEU A 48 -8.25 -1.12 9.16
C LEU A 48 -9.65 -0.81 8.66
N ILE A 49 -9.87 -0.95 7.37
CA ILE A 49 -11.21 -0.81 6.79
C ILE A 49 -12.00 -2.07 7.13
N THR A 50 -13.06 -1.93 7.93
CA THR A 50 -13.98 -3.03 8.25
C THR A 50 -15.23 -2.98 7.40
N SER A 51 -15.66 -1.79 7.01
CA SER A 51 -16.77 -1.56 6.08
C SER A 51 -16.40 -0.36 5.21
N THR A 52 -16.33 -0.56 3.90
CA THR A 52 -15.97 0.49 2.96
C THR A 52 -16.95 1.67 3.02
N ASN A 53 -18.26 1.39 3.06
CA ASN A 53 -19.28 2.42 3.12
C ASN A 53 -19.20 3.23 4.42
N THR A 54 -18.99 2.55 5.55
CA THR A 54 -18.85 3.21 6.85
C THR A 54 -17.60 4.08 6.88
N PHE A 55 -16.49 3.56 6.38
CA PHE A 55 -15.23 4.31 6.32
C PHE A 55 -15.37 5.55 5.45
N GLU A 56 -15.92 5.39 4.24
CA GLU A 56 -16.16 6.48 3.31
C GLU A 56 -17.01 7.58 3.92
N SER A 57 -18.12 7.23 4.58
CA SER A 57 -18.99 8.17 5.24
C SER A 57 -18.30 8.90 6.40
N MET A 58 -17.51 8.16 7.18
CA MET A 58 -16.79 8.70 8.32
C MET A 58 -15.78 9.78 7.93
N VAL A 59 -15.11 9.60 6.79
CA VAL A 59 -14.07 10.53 6.35
C VAL A 59 -14.58 11.66 5.46
N GLY A 60 -15.87 11.69 5.15
CA GLY A 60 -16.47 12.79 4.40
C GLY A 60 -16.75 12.52 2.93
N GLY A 61 -16.71 11.26 2.51
CA GLY A 61 -17.02 10.84 1.15
C GLY A 61 -15.83 10.25 0.41
N GLN A 62 -16.09 9.77 -0.79
CA GLN A 62 -15.09 9.06 -1.62
C GLN A 62 -13.91 9.95 -1.98
N GLU A 63 -14.16 11.18 -2.36
CA GLU A 63 -13.12 12.13 -2.76
C GLU A 63 -12.16 12.42 -1.59
N GLU A 64 -12.73 12.68 -0.41
CA GLU A 64 -11.96 12.91 0.80
C GLU A 64 -11.15 11.67 1.19
N MET A 65 -11.72 10.49 1.00
CA MET A 65 -11.04 9.23 1.29
C MET A 65 -9.79 9.07 0.42
N PHE A 66 -9.90 9.24 -0.88
CA PHE A 66 -8.77 9.10 -1.80
C PHE A 66 -7.72 10.20 -1.62
N GLU A 67 -8.13 11.40 -1.23
CA GLU A 67 -7.21 12.51 -1.04
C GLU A 67 -6.41 12.40 0.26
N ASN A 68 -7.03 11.92 1.34
CA ASN A 68 -6.45 11.96 2.68
C ASN A 68 -5.87 10.64 3.19
N PHE A 69 -6.07 9.56 2.46
CA PHE A 69 -5.61 8.23 2.88
C PHE A 69 -4.80 7.56 1.80
N VAL A 70 -3.80 6.78 2.22
CA VAL A 70 -3.03 5.95 1.30
C VAL A 70 -3.18 4.48 1.73
N TRP A 71 -3.39 3.60 0.73
CA TRP A 71 -3.46 2.17 0.97
C TRP A 71 -2.07 1.64 1.33
N LEU A 72 -2.02 0.87 2.41
CA LEU A 72 -0.83 0.16 2.84
C LEU A 72 -1.02 -1.32 2.51
N PRO A 73 -0.71 -1.76 1.29
CA PRO A 73 -0.97 -3.14 0.92
C PRO A 73 -0.12 -4.12 1.74
N THR A 74 -0.74 -5.25 2.09
CA THR A 74 -0.03 -6.36 2.72
C THR A 74 0.80 -7.09 1.67
N TRP A 75 1.69 -8.00 2.14
CA TRP A 75 2.47 -8.82 1.22
C TRP A 75 1.56 -9.59 0.25
N GLU A 76 0.49 -10.19 0.75
CA GLU A 76 -0.45 -10.96 -0.08
C GLU A 76 -1.20 -10.09 -1.08
N GLU A 77 -1.58 -8.88 -0.69
CA GLU A 77 -2.23 -7.93 -1.60
C GLU A 77 -1.27 -7.50 -2.71
N CYS A 78 -0.01 -7.26 -2.37
CA CYS A 78 1.04 -6.99 -3.36
C CYS A 78 1.21 -8.17 -4.31
N ARG A 79 1.25 -9.39 -3.77
CA ARG A 79 1.40 -10.61 -4.57
C ARG A 79 0.26 -10.76 -5.57
N SER A 80 -0.98 -10.52 -5.13
CA SER A 80 -2.15 -10.58 -6.01
C SER A 80 -2.07 -9.55 -7.14
N TRP A 81 -1.69 -8.33 -6.81
CA TRP A 81 -1.54 -7.27 -7.81
C TRP A 81 -0.48 -7.62 -8.86
N LEU A 82 0.66 -8.16 -8.42
CA LEU A 82 1.74 -8.59 -9.32
C LEU A 82 1.30 -9.73 -10.20
N LYS A 83 0.59 -10.71 -9.64
CA LYS A 83 0.09 -11.86 -10.38
C LYS A 83 -0.89 -11.46 -11.48
N GLU A 84 -1.78 -10.52 -11.19
CA GLU A 84 -2.72 -10.00 -12.19
C GLU A 84 -2.01 -9.35 -13.38
N ARG A 85 -0.79 -8.86 -13.18
CA ARG A 85 0.01 -8.23 -14.23
C ARG A 85 1.03 -9.18 -14.85
N GLY A 86 0.91 -10.47 -14.59
CA GLY A 86 1.74 -11.49 -15.19
C GLY A 86 3.16 -11.59 -14.63
N VAL A 87 3.39 -11.04 -13.44
CA VAL A 87 4.68 -11.18 -12.75
C VAL A 87 4.70 -12.55 -12.07
N ASP A 88 5.65 -13.39 -12.47
CA ASP A 88 5.74 -14.76 -11.98
C ASP A 88 6.35 -14.87 -10.58
N ASP A 89 6.22 -16.07 -9.99
CA ASP A 89 6.72 -16.33 -8.66
C ASP A 89 8.25 -16.23 -8.57
N ASP A 90 8.95 -16.60 -9.62
CA ASP A 90 10.42 -16.54 -9.65
C ASP A 90 10.89 -15.09 -9.53
N THR A 91 10.25 -14.16 -10.22
CA THR A 91 10.55 -12.73 -10.14
C THR A 91 10.31 -12.20 -8.73
N VAL A 92 9.16 -12.57 -8.13
CA VAL A 92 8.82 -12.16 -6.76
C VAL A 92 9.84 -12.71 -5.76
N MET A 93 10.20 -13.98 -5.88
CA MET A 93 11.18 -14.63 -5.00
C MET A 93 12.56 -14.01 -5.14
N GLN A 94 12.96 -13.64 -6.34
CA GLN A 94 14.24 -12.98 -6.57
C GLN A 94 14.29 -11.62 -5.89
N SER A 95 13.24 -10.82 -6.03
CA SER A 95 13.13 -9.52 -5.36
C SER A 95 13.14 -9.66 -3.85
N TRP A 96 12.46 -10.68 -3.33
CA TRP A 96 12.45 -10.96 -1.89
C TRP A 96 13.84 -11.31 -1.37
N LYS A 97 14.56 -12.18 -2.09
CA LYS A 97 15.93 -12.56 -1.72
C LYS A 97 16.88 -11.37 -1.71
N GLU A 98 16.78 -10.51 -2.71
CA GLU A 98 17.58 -9.28 -2.78
C GLU A 98 17.26 -8.36 -1.62
N GLY A 99 15.98 -8.25 -1.26
CA GLY A 99 15.54 -7.44 -0.13
C GLY A 99 16.07 -7.96 1.21
N VAL A 100 15.99 -9.27 1.43
CA VAL A 100 16.53 -9.90 2.63
C VAL A 100 18.04 -9.64 2.74
N ALA A 101 18.76 -9.79 1.65
CA ALA A 101 20.20 -9.53 1.60
C ALA A 101 20.53 -8.05 1.90
N ALA A 102 19.65 -7.12 1.52
CA ALA A 102 19.79 -5.70 1.78
C ALA A 102 19.26 -5.27 3.16
N GLY A 103 18.65 -6.20 3.93
CA GLY A 103 18.13 -5.92 5.26
C GLY A 103 16.80 -5.19 5.30
N ILE A 104 16.04 -5.20 4.20
CA ILE A 104 14.71 -4.57 4.15
C ILE A 104 13.61 -5.58 4.47
N SER A 105 12.43 -5.08 4.84
CA SER A 105 11.30 -5.95 5.17
C SER A 105 10.69 -6.59 3.92
N ASP A 106 9.92 -7.66 4.13
CA ASP A 106 9.21 -8.35 3.06
C ASP A 106 8.28 -7.40 2.30
N ARG A 107 7.52 -6.58 3.02
CA ARG A 107 6.61 -5.62 2.41
C ARG A 107 7.35 -4.55 1.63
N GLU A 108 8.43 -4.02 2.18
CA GLU A 108 9.24 -3.02 1.49
C GLU A 108 9.79 -3.58 0.18
N ALA A 109 10.27 -4.83 0.19
CA ALA A 109 10.73 -5.51 -1.04
C ALA A 109 9.63 -5.56 -2.10
N MET A 110 8.39 -5.89 -1.68
CA MET A 110 7.24 -5.92 -2.59
C MET A 110 6.88 -4.54 -3.10
N TYR A 111 6.90 -3.53 -2.24
CA TYR A 111 6.62 -2.15 -2.64
C TYR A 111 7.64 -1.65 -3.65
N GLN A 112 8.92 -1.96 -3.46
CA GLN A 112 9.98 -1.61 -4.41
C GLN A 112 9.76 -2.27 -5.76
N LEU A 113 9.38 -3.54 -5.78
CA LEU A 113 9.10 -4.26 -7.03
C LEU A 113 7.93 -3.62 -7.79
N ILE A 114 6.83 -3.34 -7.10
CA ILE A 114 5.67 -2.68 -7.69
C ILE A 114 6.07 -1.30 -8.24
N LEU A 115 6.83 -0.54 -7.49
CA LEU A 115 7.27 0.79 -7.90
C LEU A 115 8.10 0.73 -9.19
N ARG A 116 9.02 -0.23 -9.28
CA ARG A 116 9.82 -0.44 -10.50
C ARG A 116 8.94 -0.74 -11.71
N ILE A 117 7.90 -1.56 -11.52
CA ILE A 117 6.96 -1.89 -12.60
C ILE A 117 6.16 -0.66 -13.04
N LEU A 118 5.67 0.13 -12.09
CA LEU A 118 4.93 1.36 -12.39
C LEU A 118 5.81 2.38 -13.11
N GLU A 119 7.02 2.58 -12.64
CA GLU A 119 7.97 3.51 -13.26
C GLU A 119 8.41 3.03 -14.66
N GLY A 120 8.63 1.73 -14.82
CA GLY A 120 8.94 1.13 -16.11
C GLY A 120 7.82 1.31 -17.12
N SER A 121 6.56 1.15 -16.69
CA SER A 121 5.39 1.38 -17.55
C SER A 121 5.27 2.84 -17.95
N ALA A 122 5.52 3.76 -17.02
CA ALA A 122 5.50 5.19 -17.30
C ALA A 122 6.61 5.59 -18.29
N ALA A 123 7.80 4.99 -18.16
CA ALA A 123 8.93 5.26 -19.05
C ALA A 123 8.71 4.76 -20.47
N ARG A 124 7.85 3.76 -20.66
CA ARG A 124 7.51 3.19 -21.98
C ARG A 124 6.38 3.92 -22.68
N GLY A 125 5.62 4.66 -21.90
CA GLY A 125 4.45 5.40 -22.39
C GLY A 125 4.82 6.76 -22.83
#